data_c5516f55ce6c89cf3aecf55b5c16fa9f
#
_entry.id   c5516f55ce6c89cf3aecf55b5c16fa9f
#
_cell.length_a   1.000
_cell.length_b   1.000
_cell.length_c   1.000
_cell.angle_alpha   90.00
_cell.angle_beta   90.00
_cell.angle_gamma   90.00
#
_symmetry.space_group_name_H-M   'P 1'
#
loop_
_entity.id
_entity.type
_entity.pdbx_description
1 polymer ?
#
loop_
_entity_poly.entity_id
_entity_poly.type
_entity_poly.pdbx_seq_one_letter_code
_entity_poly.pdbx_strand_id
1 'polypeptide(L)'
;MSRTVTTLSRDEARHLADRCAVLLRERFGVRRVVLFGSAVGDSPWHSRSDLDLAVEGLRPEDHLRALNACYQLLPPGLELDLIRLESAWPQLRARIEGEVEMSEEPLEALRLEIESEIRHLDHVAESLNRFLADTPAEPDELAIRGFASLLHDFYNGTERIFERIAVRLDGDLPPGPSWHTLLLQRMSQPFGSVRPAVIDRSLEVELSEYLRFRHTYGYDLEWERVRKLSQALSQVLETLKRQLAAFLATVGKASEGSLEESQ
;
A
#
# COMPACT_ATOMS: atom_id res chain seq x y z
N MET A 1 0.24 -30.64 -7.64
CA MET A 1 1.50 -30.12 -8.22
C MET A 1 1.77 -28.80 -7.55
N SER A 2 2.68 -28.77 -6.58
CA SER A 2 3.10 -27.54 -5.89
C SER A 2 3.78 -26.60 -6.90
N ARG A 3 3.19 -25.45 -7.16
CA ARG A 3 3.87 -24.36 -7.85
C ARG A 3 4.90 -23.80 -6.88
N THR A 4 6.16 -24.07 -7.13
CA THR A 4 7.28 -23.39 -6.47
C THR A 4 7.20 -21.92 -6.89
N VAL A 5 6.79 -21.06 -5.97
CA VAL A 5 6.90 -19.60 -6.16
C VAL A 5 8.40 -19.32 -6.06
N THR A 6 9.06 -19.18 -7.20
CA THR A 6 10.45 -18.74 -7.25
C THR A 6 10.45 -17.27 -6.80
N THR A 7 10.99 -17.01 -5.63
CA THR A 7 11.17 -15.63 -5.13
C THR A 7 12.23 -14.97 -6.01
N LEU A 8 11.80 -14.00 -6.80
CA LEU A 8 12.67 -13.20 -7.65
C LEU A 8 13.65 -12.42 -6.77
N SER A 9 14.93 -12.43 -7.10
CA SER A 9 15.91 -11.58 -6.43
C SER A 9 15.78 -10.12 -6.91
N ARG A 10 16.28 -9.17 -6.11
CA ARG A 10 16.32 -7.75 -6.50
C ARG A 10 17.10 -7.51 -7.80
N ASP A 11 18.19 -8.24 -8.00
CA ASP A 11 19.00 -8.11 -9.23
C ASP A 11 18.28 -8.65 -10.46
N GLU A 12 17.52 -9.73 -10.32
CA GLU A 12 16.65 -10.22 -11.40
C GLU A 12 15.53 -9.23 -11.71
N ALA A 13 14.95 -8.58 -10.69
CA ALA A 13 13.95 -7.54 -10.89
C ALA A 13 14.52 -6.32 -11.63
N ARG A 14 15.74 -5.88 -11.30
CA ARG A 14 16.45 -4.82 -12.02
C ARG A 14 16.70 -5.19 -13.48
N HIS A 15 17.11 -6.43 -13.74
CA HIS A 15 17.31 -6.93 -15.10
C HIS A 15 16.01 -6.92 -15.93
N LEU A 16 14.88 -7.25 -15.30
CA LEU A 16 13.57 -7.17 -15.94
C LEU A 16 13.16 -5.71 -16.19
N ALA A 17 13.47 -4.80 -15.26
CA ALA A 17 13.26 -3.35 -15.46
C ALA A 17 14.04 -2.82 -16.66
N ASP A 18 15.31 -3.22 -16.82
CA ASP A 18 16.13 -2.83 -17.96
C ASP A 18 15.53 -3.31 -19.28
N ARG A 19 15.02 -4.55 -19.32
CA ARG A 19 14.34 -5.08 -20.51
C ARG A 19 13.05 -4.33 -20.83
N CYS A 20 12.26 -3.99 -19.81
CA CYS A 20 11.08 -3.13 -19.98
C CYS A 20 11.47 -1.74 -20.49
N ALA A 21 12.55 -1.16 -19.95
CA ALA A 21 13.02 0.16 -20.37
C ALA A 21 13.46 0.20 -21.86
N VAL A 22 14.14 -0.84 -22.34
CA VAL A 22 14.50 -0.98 -23.77
C VAL A 22 13.23 -1.04 -24.62
N LEU A 23 12.28 -1.94 -24.28
CA LEU A 23 11.01 -2.08 -25.00
C LEU A 23 10.21 -0.77 -25.04
N LEU A 24 10.13 -0.05 -23.92
CA LEU A 24 9.39 1.22 -23.81
C LEU A 24 10.01 2.31 -24.71
N ARG A 25 11.35 2.40 -24.78
CA ARG A 25 12.04 3.34 -25.66
C ARG A 25 11.84 2.99 -27.14
N GLU A 26 12.03 1.73 -27.51
CA GLU A 26 11.99 1.29 -28.91
C GLU A 26 10.58 1.29 -29.52
N ARG A 27 9.58 0.85 -28.75
CA ARG A 27 8.21 0.66 -29.29
C ARG A 27 7.26 1.83 -29.02
N PHE A 28 7.50 2.62 -27.96
CA PHE A 28 6.59 3.68 -27.52
C PHE A 28 7.25 5.07 -27.51
N GLY A 29 8.53 5.16 -27.86
CA GLY A 29 9.24 6.45 -27.97
C GLY A 29 9.44 7.14 -26.61
N VAL A 30 9.45 6.38 -25.52
CA VAL A 30 9.68 6.89 -24.16
C VAL A 30 11.09 7.47 -24.08
N ARG A 31 11.20 8.70 -23.60
CA ARG A 31 12.49 9.41 -23.50
C ARG A 31 13.30 8.99 -22.28
N ARG A 32 12.62 8.83 -21.14
CA ARG A 32 13.23 8.48 -19.86
C ARG A 32 12.45 7.37 -19.18
N VAL A 33 13.16 6.41 -18.61
CA VAL A 33 12.58 5.37 -17.74
C VAL A 33 13.39 5.37 -16.45
N VAL A 34 12.71 5.43 -15.32
CA VAL A 34 13.29 5.44 -13.98
C VAL A 34 12.71 4.26 -13.21
N LEU A 35 13.58 3.37 -12.75
CA LEU A 35 13.23 2.36 -11.78
C LEU A 35 13.21 3.00 -10.39
N PHE A 36 12.15 2.81 -9.61
CA PHE A 36 12.04 3.36 -8.27
C PHE A 36 11.41 2.34 -7.32
N GLY A 37 11.04 2.73 -6.10
CA GLY A 37 10.41 1.84 -5.13
C GLY A 37 11.34 0.79 -4.54
N SER A 38 10.78 -0.37 -4.16
CA SER A 38 11.47 -1.42 -3.41
C SER A 38 12.64 -2.08 -4.18
N ALA A 39 12.66 -1.97 -5.50
CA ALA A 39 13.73 -2.53 -6.34
C ALA A 39 15.04 -1.71 -6.29
N VAL A 40 14.99 -0.43 -5.88
CA VAL A 40 16.15 0.49 -5.91
C VAL A 40 16.66 0.82 -4.52
N GLY A 41 15.76 1.03 -3.56
CA GLY A 41 16.11 1.47 -2.21
C GLY A 41 16.57 0.35 -1.27
N ASP A 42 16.82 0.70 -0.01
CA ASP A 42 17.18 -0.23 1.07
C ASP A 42 15.95 -0.99 1.61
N SER A 43 14.75 -0.67 1.10
CA SER A 43 13.52 -1.39 1.46
C SER A 43 13.66 -2.88 1.17
N PRO A 44 13.24 -3.78 2.07
CA PRO A 44 13.33 -5.22 1.84
C PRO A 44 12.60 -5.62 0.55
N TRP A 45 13.29 -6.34 -0.33
CA TRP A 45 12.69 -6.97 -1.50
C TRP A 45 12.13 -8.33 -1.10
N HIS A 46 10.87 -8.60 -1.37
CA HIS A 46 10.19 -9.84 -1.02
C HIS A 46 9.34 -10.37 -2.18
N SER A 47 8.82 -11.58 -2.01
CA SER A 47 8.07 -12.29 -3.07
C SER A 47 6.78 -11.60 -3.56
N ARG A 48 6.42 -10.48 -2.97
CA ARG A 48 5.23 -9.68 -3.31
C ARG A 48 5.59 -8.22 -3.60
N SER A 49 6.88 -7.94 -3.77
CA SER A 49 7.33 -6.63 -4.23
C SER A 49 7.00 -6.47 -5.71
N ASP A 50 6.48 -5.30 -6.05
CA ASP A 50 6.14 -4.91 -7.40
C ASP A 50 7.34 -4.27 -8.09
N LEU A 51 7.30 -4.24 -9.40
CA LEU A 51 8.28 -3.52 -10.20
C LEU A 51 7.73 -2.13 -10.52
N ASP A 52 8.34 -1.08 -9.94
CA ASP A 52 7.89 0.30 -10.11
C ASP A 52 8.71 1.02 -11.19
N LEU A 53 8.09 1.39 -12.31
CA LEU A 53 8.70 2.14 -13.39
C LEU A 53 8.01 3.49 -13.60
N ALA A 54 8.78 4.57 -13.60
CA ALA A 54 8.31 5.88 -14.02
C ALA A 54 8.84 6.21 -15.42
N VAL A 55 7.99 6.76 -16.27
CA VAL A 55 8.33 7.04 -17.67
C VAL A 55 8.02 8.48 -18.04
N GLU A 56 8.87 9.07 -18.89
CA GLU A 56 8.67 10.40 -19.47
C GLU A 56 8.54 10.29 -21.00
N GLY A 57 7.51 10.95 -21.54
CA GLY A 57 7.25 10.96 -22.99
C GLY A 57 6.31 9.86 -23.46
N LEU A 58 5.73 9.05 -22.59
CA LEU A 58 4.69 8.09 -22.95
C LEU A 58 3.36 8.81 -23.16
N ARG A 59 2.75 8.65 -24.35
CA ARG A 59 1.44 9.22 -24.63
C ARG A 59 0.35 8.56 -23.77
N PRO A 60 -0.67 9.33 -23.29
CA PRO A 60 -1.75 8.77 -22.48
C PRO A 60 -2.46 7.59 -23.12
N GLU A 61 -2.73 7.66 -24.41
CA GLU A 61 -3.43 6.63 -25.20
C GLU A 61 -2.62 5.34 -25.37
N ASP A 62 -1.29 5.41 -25.22
CA ASP A 62 -0.41 4.25 -25.33
C ASP A 62 -0.14 3.57 -23.97
N HIS A 63 -0.58 4.15 -22.86
CA HIS A 63 -0.26 3.67 -21.51
C HIS A 63 -0.61 2.19 -21.30
N LEU A 64 -1.84 1.78 -21.56
CA LEU A 64 -2.26 0.39 -21.40
C LEU A 64 -1.55 -0.56 -22.36
N ARG A 65 -1.23 -0.11 -23.57
CA ARG A 65 -0.48 -0.91 -24.55
C ARG A 65 0.96 -1.11 -24.11
N ALA A 66 1.58 -0.08 -23.55
CA ALA A 66 2.93 -0.12 -23.00
C ALA A 66 3.00 -1.04 -21.77
N LEU A 67 2.04 -0.90 -20.85
CA LEU A 67 1.92 -1.76 -19.67
C LEU A 67 1.76 -3.23 -20.07
N ASN A 68 0.85 -3.56 -20.98
CA ASN A 68 0.66 -4.92 -21.47
C ASN A 68 1.92 -5.47 -22.18
N ALA A 69 2.64 -4.64 -22.92
CA ALA A 69 3.86 -5.07 -23.59
C ALA A 69 4.99 -5.39 -22.59
N CYS A 70 5.07 -4.64 -21.48
CA CYS A 70 6.00 -4.95 -20.39
C CYS A 70 5.60 -6.25 -19.67
N TYR A 71 4.32 -6.49 -19.39
CA TYR A 71 3.86 -7.73 -18.77
C TYR A 71 4.24 -8.99 -19.56
N GLN A 72 4.41 -8.91 -20.89
CA GLN A 72 4.89 -10.05 -21.69
C GLN A 72 6.36 -10.41 -21.41
N LEU A 73 7.12 -9.53 -20.79
CA LEU A 73 8.52 -9.75 -20.40
C LEU A 73 8.67 -10.25 -18.96
N LEU A 74 7.61 -10.09 -18.15
CA LEU A 74 7.66 -10.39 -16.73
C LEU A 74 7.22 -11.84 -16.43
N PRO A 75 7.78 -12.47 -15.40
CA PRO A 75 7.32 -13.77 -14.97
C PRO A 75 5.92 -13.68 -14.36
N PRO A 76 5.13 -14.76 -14.42
CA PRO A 76 3.80 -14.80 -13.80
C PRO A 76 3.86 -14.48 -12.30
N GLY A 77 3.04 -13.52 -11.86
CA GLY A 77 2.93 -13.13 -10.45
C GLY A 77 3.80 -11.95 -10.03
N LEU A 78 4.63 -11.40 -10.93
CA LEU A 78 5.27 -10.11 -10.71
C LEU A 78 4.36 -9.00 -11.24
N GLU A 79 3.94 -8.10 -10.38
CA GLU A 79 3.17 -6.92 -10.75
C GLU A 79 4.09 -5.78 -11.20
N LEU A 80 3.56 -4.94 -12.08
CA LEU A 80 4.26 -3.78 -12.62
C LEU A 80 3.40 -2.53 -12.47
N ASP A 81 3.93 -1.56 -11.74
CA ASP A 81 3.41 -0.21 -11.74
C ASP A 81 4.16 0.66 -12.76
N LEU A 82 3.42 1.13 -13.77
CA LEU A 82 3.94 2.02 -14.80
C LEU A 82 3.34 3.42 -14.64
N ILE A 83 4.15 4.37 -14.16
CA ILE A 83 3.71 5.73 -13.86
C ILE A 83 4.25 6.70 -14.92
N ARG A 84 3.38 7.55 -15.46
CA ARG A 84 3.80 8.65 -16.33
C ARG A 84 4.21 9.85 -15.48
N LEU A 85 5.46 10.32 -15.64
CA LEU A 85 5.98 11.47 -14.87
C LEU A 85 5.18 12.74 -15.11
N GLU A 86 4.60 12.91 -16.30
CA GLU A 86 3.77 14.08 -16.63
C GLU A 86 2.46 14.13 -15.82
N SER A 87 1.96 12.99 -15.38
CA SER A 87 0.75 12.87 -14.56
C SER A 87 1.02 12.51 -13.10
N ALA A 88 2.30 12.32 -12.74
CA ALA A 88 2.68 12.07 -11.35
C ALA A 88 2.47 13.30 -10.48
N TRP A 89 2.03 13.08 -9.26
CA TRP A 89 1.89 14.17 -8.28
C TRP A 89 3.25 14.78 -7.98
N PRO A 90 3.33 16.07 -7.68
CA PRO A 90 4.62 16.76 -7.49
C PRO A 90 5.55 16.07 -6.49
N GLN A 91 5.02 15.56 -5.36
CA GLN A 91 5.82 14.85 -4.36
C GLN A 91 6.34 13.49 -4.86
N LEU A 92 5.51 12.74 -5.61
CA LEU A 92 5.93 11.48 -6.20
C LEU A 92 7.00 11.71 -7.29
N ARG A 93 6.80 12.73 -8.10
CA ARG A 93 7.77 13.13 -9.13
C ARG A 93 9.11 13.54 -8.51
N ALA A 94 9.11 14.42 -7.52
CA ALA A 94 10.31 14.85 -6.81
C ALA A 94 11.06 13.66 -6.17
N ARG A 95 10.33 12.70 -5.62
CA ARG A 95 10.89 11.44 -5.08
C ARG A 95 11.51 10.56 -6.16
N ILE A 96 10.85 10.40 -7.31
CA ILE A 96 11.36 9.61 -8.44
C ILE A 96 12.59 10.28 -9.08
N GLU A 97 12.59 11.61 -9.14
CA GLU A 97 13.69 12.40 -9.74
C GLU A 97 14.88 12.59 -8.79
N GLY A 98 14.78 12.14 -7.53
CA GLY A 98 15.82 12.28 -6.53
C GLY A 98 15.99 13.71 -6.01
N GLU A 99 15.05 14.61 -6.29
CA GLU A 99 15.02 15.99 -5.82
C GLU A 99 14.64 16.10 -4.34
N VAL A 100 13.99 15.07 -3.80
CA VAL A 100 13.81 14.88 -2.37
C VAL A 100 14.81 13.80 -1.98
N GLU A 101 15.83 14.16 -1.19
CA GLU A 101 16.69 13.18 -0.54
C GLU A 101 15.77 12.15 0.13
N MET A 102 15.92 10.89 -0.28
CA MET A 102 15.36 9.81 0.52
C MET A 102 16.02 9.97 1.87
N SER A 103 15.22 10.27 2.89
CA SER A 103 15.73 10.26 4.24
C SER A 103 16.50 8.95 4.41
N GLU A 104 17.80 9.05 4.67
CA GLU A 104 18.66 7.88 4.91
C GLU A 104 18.20 7.09 6.14
N GLU A 105 17.27 7.67 6.90
CA GLU A 105 16.64 7.00 8.03
C GLU A 105 15.41 6.19 7.58
N PRO A 106 15.47 4.85 7.67
CA PRO A 106 14.37 3.96 7.28
C PRO A 106 13.04 4.29 7.96
N LEU A 107 13.10 4.87 9.16
CA LEU A 107 11.94 5.25 9.96
C LEU A 107 11.23 6.50 9.42
N GLU A 108 11.99 7.50 8.94
CA GLU A 108 11.41 8.70 8.34
C GLU A 108 10.73 8.37 7.00
N ALA A 109 11.34 7.50 6.20
CA ALA A 109 10.72 7.00 4.98
C ALA A 109 9.40 6.27 5.28
N LEU A 110 9.38 5.41 6.30
CA LEU A 110 8.16 4.73 6.75
C LEU A 110 7.08 5.72 7.19
N ARG A 111 7.46 6.76 7.95
CA ARG A 111 6.56 7.82 8.39
C ARG A 111 5.89 8.53 7.22
N LEU A 112 6.67 8.96 6.23
CA LEU A 112 6.15 9.64 5.04
C LEU A 112 5.20 8.75 4.23
N GLU A 113 5.49 7.45 4.11
CA GLU A 113 4.61 6.49 3.45
C GLU A 113 3.29 6.30 4.19
N ILE A 114 3.33 6.17 5.52
CA ILE A 114 2.14 6.08 6.37
C ILE A 114 1.30 7.36 6.25
N GLU A 115 1.92 8.53 6.33
CA GLU A 115 1.21 9.82 6.18
C GLU A 115 0.55 9.97 4.81
N SER A 116 1.21 9.48 3.76
CA SER A 116 0.63 9.48 2.41
C SER A 116 -0.61 8.60 2.32
N GLU A 117 -0.56 7.40 2.91
CA GLU A 117 -1.70 6.48 2.91
C GLU A 117 -2.85 7.01 3.78
N ILE A 118 -2.54 7.63 4.93
CA ILE A 118 -3.56 8.28 5.78
C ILE A 118 -4.32 9.37 5.00
N ARG A 119 -3.63 10.20 4.21
CA ARG A 119 -4.32 11.21 3.37
C ARG A 119 -5.28 10.57 2.36
N HIS A 120 -4.92 9.42 1.81
CA HIS A 120 -5.81 8.66 0.94
C HIS A 120 -7.04 8.14 1.72
N LEU A 121 -6.84 7.59 2.92
CA LEU A 121 -7.93 7.12 3.78
C LEU A 121 -8.85 8.25 4.23
N ASP A 122 -8.32 9.45 4.51
CA ASP A 122 -9.11 10.64 4.80
C ASP A 122 -10.05 10.98 3.63
N HIS A 123 -9.52 10.94 2.40
CA HIS A 123 -10.33 11.18 1.20
C HIS A 123 -11.43 10.12 0.99
N VAL A 124 -11.14 8.85 1.27
CA VAL A 124 -12.14 7.76 1.25
C VAL A 124 -13.24 8.03 2.27
N ALA A 125 -12.87 8.40 3.51
CA ALA A 125 -13.82 8.71 4.59
C ALA A 125 -14.70 9.92 4.26
N GLU A 126 -14.12 10.99 3.72
CA GLU A 126 -14.86 12.18 3.27
C GLU A 126 -15.86 11.84 2.15
N SER A 127 -15.45 11.03 1.20
CA SER A 127 -16.31 10.58 0.09
C SER A 127 -17.46 9.74 0.60
N LEU A 128 -17.17 8.83 1.53
CA LEU A 128 -18.17 7.98 2.17
C LEU A 128 -19.20 8.80 2.95
N ASN A 129 -18.74 9.78 3.75
CA ASN A 129 -19.62 10.64 4.54
C ASN A 129 -20.55 11.48 3.65
N ARG A 130 -20.02 12.06 2.57
CA ARG A 130 -20.86 12.78 1.58
C ARG A 130 -21.89 11.87 0.95
N PHE A 131 -21.48 10.67 0.56
CA PHE A 131 -22.37 9.71 -0.05
C PHE A 131 -23.46 9.23 0.93
N LEU A 132 -23.13 9.02 2.21
CA LEU A 132 -24.11 8.70 3.27
C LEU A 132 -25.14 9.81 3.48
N ALA A 133 -24.73 11.09 3.44
CA ALA A 133 -25.61 12.22 3.63
C ALA A 133 -26.67 12.35 2.53
N ASP A 134 -26.33 11.97 1.31
CA ASP A 134 -27.18 12.10 0.13
C ASP A 134 -27.98 10.80 -0.18
N THR A 135 -27.75 9.72 0.59
CA THR A 135 -28.34 8.40 0.29
C THR A 135 -29.68 8.21 0.99
N PRO A 136 -30.73 7.75 0.31
CA PRO A 136 -32.02 7.42 0.93
C PRO A 136 -31.91 6.23 1.89
N ALA A 137 -32.93 6.03 2.75
CA ALA A 137 -32.97 4.95 3.72
C ALA A 137 -32.86 3.54 3.06
N GLU A 138 -33.44 3.40 1.88
CA GLU A 138 -33.38 2.19 1.05
C GLU A 138 -32.69 2.55 -0.29
N PRO A 139 -31.37 2.45 -0.36
CA PRO A 139 -30.63 2.73 -1.58
C PRO A 139 -30.78 1.60 -2.58
N ASP A 140 -30.56 1.92 -3.86
CA ASP A 140 -30.52 0.91 -4.91
C ASP A 140 -29.21 0.09 -4.85
N GLU A 141 -29.16 -0.99 -5.62
CA GLU A 141 -28.00 -1.91 -5.66
C GLU A 141 -26.70 -1.18 -6.08
N LEU A 142 -26.79 -0.21 -6.98
CA LEU A 142 -25.61 0.54 -7.46
C LEU A 142 -25.02 1.40 -6.33
N ALA A 143 -25.86 2.07 -5.55
CA ALA A 143 -25.43 2.82 -4.39
C ALA A 143 -24.79 1.91 -3.33
N ILE A 144 -25.39 0.75 -3.04
CA ILE A 144 -24.84 -0.24 -2.09
C ILE A 144 -23.46 -0.71 -2.56
N ARG A 145 -23.27 -0.98 -3.86
CA ARG A 145 -21.97 -1.34 -4.44
C ARG A 145 -20.97 -0.20 -4.34
N GLY A 146 -21.38 1.05 -4.50
CA GLY A 146 -20.55 2.23 -4.30
C GLY A 146 -20.00 2.33 -2.87
N PHE A 147 -20.86 2.16 -1.87
CA PHE A 147 -20.45 2.08 -0.46
C PHE A 147 -19.47 0.94 -0.21
N ALA A 148 -19.77 -0.23 -0.72
CA ALA A 148 -18.95 -1.42 -0.55
C ALA A 148 -17.55 -1.24 -1.17
N SER A 149 -17.44 -0.54 -2.30
CA SER A 149 -16.15 -0.18 -2.91
C SER A 149 -15.33 0.74 -1.99
N LEU A 150 -15.94 1.79 -1.42
CA LEU A 150 -15.24 2.68 -0.48
C LEU A 150 -14.79 1.97 0.79
N LEU A 151 -15.59 1.05 1.33
CA LEU A 151 -15.21 0.20 2.47
C LEU A 151 -14.03 -0.73 2.14
N HIS A 152 -14.02 -1.27 0.93
CA HIS A 152 -12.92 -2.08 0.42
C HIS A 152 -11.63 -1.26 0.28
N ASP A 153 -11.71 -0.05 -0.27
CA ASP A 153 -10.58 0.87 -0.42
C ASP A 153 -10.01 1.28 0.92
N PHE A 154 -10.88 1.53 1.91
CA PHE A 154 -10.46 1.81 3.29
C PHE A 154 -9.62 0.67 3.88
N TYR A 155 -10.10 -0.58 3.78
CA TYR A 155 -9.37 -1.70 4.36
C TYR A 155 -8.06 -1.96 3.59
N ASN A 156 -8.05 -1.87 2.27
CA ASN A 156 -6.83 -2.02 1.47
C ASN A 156 -5.77 -0.98 1.83
N GLY A 157 -6.16 0.29 2.03
CA GLY A 157 -5.23 1.31 2.48
C GLY A 157 -4.68 1.05 3.88
N THR A 158 -5.53 0.61 4.81
CA THR A 158 -5.12 0.20 6.15
C THR A 158 -4.13 -0.98 6.08
N GLU A 159 -4.41 -1.97 5.27
CA GLU A 159 -3.54 -3.14 5.07
C GLU A 159 -2.19 -2.74 4.49
N ARG A 160 -2.12 -1.84 3.50
CA ARG A 160 -0.86 -1.31 2.96
C ARG A 160 0.00 -0.64 4.03
N ILE A 161 -0.60 0.10 4.97
CA ILE A 161 0.14 0.66 6.11
C ILE A 161 0.78 -0.45 6.94
N PHE A 162 0.02 -1.49 7.26
CA PHE A 162 0.51 -2.61 8.07
C PHE A 162 1.57 -3.44 7.34
N GLU A 163 1.43 -3.64 6.05
CA GLU A 163 2.44 -4.29 5.21
C GLU A 163 3.78 -3.54 5.26
N ARG A 164 3.75 -2.21 5.10
CA ARG A 164 4.96 -1.38 5.16
C ARG A 164 5.63 -1.47 6.53
N ILE A 165 4.86 -1.43 7.62
CA ILE A 165 5.40 -1.59 8.97
C ILE A 165 6.04 -2.97 9.13
N ALA A 166 5.35 -4.05 8.74
CA ALA A 166 5.86 -5.41 8.85
C ALA A 166 7.14 -5.60 8.02
N VAL A 167 7.16 -5.15 6.77
CA VAL A 167 8.33 -5.31 5.90
C VAL A 167 9.53 -4.51 6.42
N ARG A 168 9.32 -3.26 6.88
CA ARG A 168 10.44 -2.40 7.30
C ARG A 168 10.95 -2.66 8.69
N LEU A 169 10.08 -3.07 9.62
CA LEU A 169 10.46 -3.26 11.02
C LEU A 169 10.52 -4.74 11.41
N ASP A 170 9.56 -5.57 10.97
CA ASP A 170 9.56 -6.99 11.31
C ASP A 170 10.45 -7.81 10.34
N GLY A 171 10.74 -7.26 9.13
CA GLY A 171 11.59 -7.88 8.12
C GLY A 171 10.86 -8.81 7.16
N ASP A 172 9.60 -9.22 7.45
CA ASP A 172 8.82 -10.12 6.63
C ASP A 172 7.31 -9.90 6.76
N LEU A 173 6.56 -10.54 5.86
CA LEU A 173 5.11 -10.68 5.94
C LEU A 173 4.72 -12.08 6.41
N PRO A 174 3.58 -12.24 7.11
CA PRO A 174 3.08 -13.56 7.46
C PRO A 174 2.88 -14.43 6.22
N PRO A 175 3.31 -15.70 6.22
CA PRO A 175 3.16 -16.59 5.08
C PRO A 175 1.76 -17.18 4.95
N GLY A 176 1.44 -17.67 3.74
CA GLY A 176 0.26 -18.50 3.48
C GLY A 176 -1.01 -17.71 3.15
N PRO A 177 -2.12 -18.40 2.83
CA PRO A 177 -3.33 -17.77 2.29
C PRO A 177 -4.10 -16.90 3.30
N SER A 178 -3.87 -17.08 4.60
CA SER A 178 -4.49 -16.30 5.68
C SER A 178 -3.64 -15.12 6.15
N TRP A 179 -2.63 -14.72 5.36
CA TRP A 179 -1.66 -13.71 5.75
C TRP A 179 -2.30 -12.35 6.14
N HIS A 180 -3.39 -11.95 5.52
CA HIS A 180 -4.15 -10.73 5.86
C HIS A 180 -4.60 -10.72 7.32
N THR A 181 -5.21 -11.84 7.76
CA THR A 181 -5.65 -12.01 9.16
C THR A 181 -4.46 -12.06 10.11
N LEU A 182 -3.41 -12.77 9.73
CA LEU A 182 -2.19 -12.88 10.53
C LEU A 182 -1.46 -11.54 10.63
N LEU A 183 -1.43 -10.74 9.57
CA LEU A 183 -0.87 -9.40 9.57
C LEU A 183 -1.61 -8.49 10.55
N LEU A 184 -2.94 -8.43 10.45
CA LEU A 184 -3.77 -7.64 11.36
C LEU A 184 -3.54 -8.05 12.83
N GLN A 185 -3.51 -9.35 13.13
CA GLN A 185 -3.20 -9.86 14.46
C GLN A 185 -1.78 -9.51 14.92
N ARG A 186 -0.78 -9.59 14.03
CA ARG A 186 0.61 -9.21 14.32
C ARG A 186 0.72 -7.73 14.69
N MET A 187 -0.07 -6.85 14.07
CA MET A 187 -0.06 -5.41 14.38
C MET A 187 -0.60 -5.09 15.79
N SER A 188 -1.47 -5.91 16.35
CA SER A 188 -2.01 -5.71 17.70
C SER A 188 -1.11 -6.27 18.82
N GLN A 189 0.05 -6.81 18.47
CA GLN A 189 1.00 -7.40 19.43
C GLN A 189 2.40 -6.80 19.27
N PRO A 190 3.21 -6.75 20.33
CA PRO A 190 4.64 -6.47 20.19
C PRO A 190 5.31 -7.51 19.32
N PHE A 191 6.26 -7.12 18.50
CA PHE A 191 7.06 -8.03 17.69
C PHE A 191 8.46 -8.20 18.31
N GLY A 192 8.60 -9.22 19.13
CA GLY A 192 9.83 -9.45 19.90
C GLY A 192 10.28 -8.21 20.68
N SER A 193 11.59 -7.88 20.58
CA SER A 193 12.17 -6.62 21.07
C SER A 193 12.23 -5.53 20.00
N VAL A 194 11.75 -5.81 18.79
CA VAL A 194 11.93 -4.94 17.62
C VAL A 194 10.97 -3.74 17.67
N ARG A 195 9.71 -3.97 18.01
CA ARG A 195 8.72 -2.90 18.11
C ARG A 195 7.57 -3.22 19.08
N PRO A 196 6.94 -2.19 19.65
CA PRO A 196 5.67 -2.35 20.39
C PRO A 196 4.52 -2.72 19.47
N ALA A 197 3.34 -2.97 20.04
CA ALA A 197 2.10 -3.09 19.28
C ALA A 197 1.83 -1.78 18.51
N VAL A 198 1.37 -1.91 17.27
CA VAL A 198 1.01 -0.77 16.39
C VAL A 198 -0.39 -0.27 16.72
N ILE A 199 -1.30 -1.20 16.94
CA ILE A 199 -2.71 -0.96 17.30
C ILE A 199 -3.06 -1.78 18.55
N ASP A 200 -4.12 -1.38 19.23
CA ASP A 200 -4.64 -2.16 20.35
C ASP A 200 -5.61 -3.26 19.87
N ARG A 201 -5.96 -4.16 20.79
CA ARG A 201 -6.89 -5.27 20.53
C ARG A 201 -8.30 -4.81 20.13
N SER A 202 -8.74 -3.66 20.65
CA SER A 202 -10.07 -3.13 20.33
C SER A 202 -10.14 -2.74 18.85
N LEU A 203 -9.14 -1.98 18.38
CA LEU A 203 -9.07 -1.59 16.97
C LEU A 203 -8.85 -2.78 16.03
N GLU A 204 -8.06 -3.79 16.44
CA GLU A 204 -7.92 -5.04 15.68
C GLU A 204 -9.28 -5.71 15.44
N VAL A 205 -10.12 -5.80 16.49
CA VAL A 205 -11.46 -6.40 16.38
C VAL A 205 -12.32 -5.58 15.42
N GLU A 206 -12.32 -4.26 15.52
CA GLU A 206 -13.06 -3.37 14.61
C GLU A 206 -12.59 -3.53 13.16
N LEU A 207 -11.28 -3.49 12.89
CA LEU A 207 -10.71 -3.67 11.56
C LEU A 207 -10.97 -5.06 10.98
N SER A 208 -11.10 -6.09 11.84
CA SER A 208 -11.43 -7.45 11.39
C SER A 208 -12.80 -7.55 10.73
N GLU A 209 -13.74 -6.66 11.08
CA GLU A 209 -15.05 -6.60 10.41
C GLU A 209 -14.92 -6.10 8.97
N TYR A 210 -14.05 -5.12 8.71
CA TYR A 210 -13.74 -4.63 7.35
C TYR A 210 -12.99 -5.69 6.53
N LEU A 211 -12.04 -6.42 7.16
CA LEU A 211 -11.36 -7.54 6.51
C LEU A 211 -12.35 -8.63 6.07
N ARG A 212 -13.26 -9.04 6.96
CA ARG A 212 -14.28 -10.04 6.63
C ARG A 212 -15.25 -9.54 5.56
N PHE A 213 -15.59 -8.25 5.61
CA PHE A 213 -16.43 -7.63 4.58
C PHE A 213 -15.77 -7.69 3.20
N ARG A 214 -14.46 -7.41 3.11
CA ARG A 214 -13.68 -7.51 1.88
C ARG A 214 -13.80 -8.90 1.22
N HIS A 215 -13.78 -9.98 2.00
CA HIS A 215 -13.88 -11.34 1.48
C HIS A 215 -15.28 -11.73 1.00
N THR A 216 -16.31 -11.03 1.46
CA THR A 216 -17.71 -11.26 1.05
C THR A 216 -18.15 -10.32 -0.09
N TYR A 217 -17.32 -9.34 -0.45
CA TYR A 217 -17.57 -8.39 -1.51
C TYR A 217 -17.79 -9.11 -2.87
N GLY A 218 -19.02 -8.97 -3.40
CA GLY A 218 -19.39 -9.54 -4.70
C GLY A 218 -20.47 -10.62 -4.70
N TYR A 219 -20.84 -11.17 -3.52
CA TYR A 219 -21.83 -12.25 -3.48
C TYR A 219 -23.16 -11.84 -2.82
N ASP A 220 -23.14 -11.15 -1.69
CA ASP A 220 -24.35 -10.74 -0.98
C ASP A 220 -24.06 -9.48 -0.15
N LEU A 221 -24.50 -8.33 -0.67
CA LEU A 221 -24.29 -7.03 -0.04
C LEU A 221 -25.56 -6.64 0.72
N GLU A 222 -25.65 -7.07 1.99
CA GLU A 222 -26.70 -6.62 2.88
C GLU A 222 -26.51 -5.15 3.26
N TRP A 223 -27.48 -4.29 2.89
CA TRP A 223 -27.42 -2.86 3.17
C TRP A 223 -27.19 -2.52 4.64
N GLU A 224 -27.85 -3.22 5.56
CA GLU A 224 -27.66 -2.99 6.99
C GLU A 224 -26.20 -3.15 7.44
N ARG A 225 -25.50 -4.15 6.92
CA ARG A 225 -24.09 -4.38 7.23
C ARG A 225 -23.20 -3.29 6.61
N VAL A 226 -23.44 -2.96 5.34
CA VAL A 226 -22.72 -1.88 4.63
C VAL A 226 -22.92 -0.56 5.36
N ARG A 227 -24.16 -0.21 5.71
CA ARG A 227 -24.51 1.01 6.43
C ARG A 227 -23.81 1.11 7.80
N LYS A 228 -23.82 0.04 8.58
CA LYS A 228 -23.17 -0.01 9.91
C LYS A 228 -21.67 0.26 9.80
N LEU A 229 -20.97 -0.41 8.87
CA LEU A 229 -19.55 -0.21 8.66
C LEU A 229 -19.25 1.20 8.14
N SER A 230 -20.08 1.71 7.22
CA SER A 230 -19.94 3.07 6.69
C SER A 230 -20.07 4.13 7.77
N GLN A 231 -21.04 3.99 8.67
CA GLN A 231 -21.25 4.93 9.78
C GLN A 231 -20.11 4.91 10.80
N ALA A 232 -19.49 3.76 11.02
CA ALA A 232 -18.39 3.60 11.97
C ALA A 232 -17.03 4.05 11.41
N LEU A 233 -16.86 4.11 10.07
CA LEU A 233 -15.55 4.25 9.42
C LEU A 233 -14.77 5.46 9.90
N SER A 234 -15.37 6.64 9.98
CA SER A 234 -14.68 7.86 10.41
C SER A 234 -14.11 7.73 11.82
N GLN A 235 -14.84 7.11 12.76
CA GLN A 235 -14.36 6.89 14.12
C GLN A 235 -13.22 5.86 14.15
N VAL A 236 -13.32 4.81 13.36
CA VAL A 236 -12.26 3.77 13.23
C VAL A 236 -10.99 4.40 12.63
N LEU A 237 -11.12 5.23 11.59
CA LEU A 237 -9.98 5.93 10.99
C LEU A 237 -9.30 6.88 11.98
N GLU A 238 -10.05 7.68 12.73
CA GLU A 238 -9.47 8.57 13.74
C GLU A 238 -8.74 7.80 14.84
N THR A 239 -9.27 6.65 15.24
CA THR A 239 -8.60 5.76 16.20
C THR A 239 -7.30 5.19 15.62
N LEU A 240 -7.33 4.74 14.38
CA LEU A 240 -6.16 4.25 13.66
C LEU A 240 -5.07 5.34 13.57
N LYS A 241 -5.42 6.54 13.13
CA LYS A 241 -4.50 7.69 13.02
C LYS A 241 -3.82 8.00 14.34
N ARG A 242 -4.58 8.05 15.43
CA ARG A 242 -4.06 8.32 16.78
C ARG A 242 -3.07 7.23 17.22
N GLN A 243 -3.40 5.95 16.99
CA GLN A 243 -2.54 4.84 17.40
C GLN A 243 -1.27 4.76 16.54
N LEU A 244 -1.36 4.98 15.24
CA LEU A 244 -0.20 5.08 14.35
C LEU A 244 0.73 6.23 14.74
N ALA A 245 0.21 7.40 15.09
CA ALA A 245 1.02 8.53 15.54
C ALA A 245 1.75 8.21 16.86
N ALA A 246 1.09 7.57 17.82
CA ALA A 246 1.70 7.14 19.07
C ALA A 246 2.79 6.07 18.84
N PHE A 247 2.53 5.12 17.96
CA PHE A 247 3.49 4.10 17.56
C PHE A 247 4.75 4.71 16.95
N LEU A 248 4.61 5.56 15.93
CA LEU A 248 5.75 6.23 15.27
C LEU A 248 6.57 7.08 16.23
N ALA A 249 5.92 7.79 17.16
CA ALA A 249 6.62 8.56 18.20
C ALA A 249 7.42 7.67 19.16
N THR A 250 6.96 6.45 19.43
CA THR A 250 7.65 5.50 20.32
C THR A 250 8.87 4.89 19.63
N VAL A 251 8.71 4.47 18.37
CA VAL A 251 9.82 3.86 17.62
C VAL A 251 10.90 4.90 17.30
N GLY A 252 10.51 6.15 16.99
CA GLY A 252 11.46 7.24 16.75
C GLY A 252 12.38 7.51 17.94
N LYS A 253 11.84 7.56 19.15
CA LYS A 253 12.64 7.76 20.37
C LYS A 253 13.61 6.60 20.65
N ALA A 254 13.24 5.37 20.33
CA ALA A 254 14.10 4.22 20.52
C ALA A 254 15.32 4.25 19.56
N SER A 255 15.15 4.78 18.35
CA SER A 255 16.25 4.94 17.39
C SER A 255 17.24 6.04 17.81
N GLU A 256 16.76 7.16 18.34
CA GLU A 256 17.62 8.25 18.84
C GLU A 256 18.46 7.83 20.05
N GLY A 257 17.87 7.09 21.00
CA GLY A 257 18.58 6.61 22.19
C GLY A 257 19.69 5.60 21.89
N SER A 258 19.55 4.80 20.84
CA SER A 258 20.58 3.83 20.42
C SER A 258 21.80 4.48 19.76
N LEU A 259 21.68 5.68 19.23
CA LEU A 259 22.79 6.45 18.63
C LEU A 259 23.64 7.16 19.69
N GLU A 260 23.04 7.55 20.82
CA GLU A 260 23.77 8.21 21.94
C GLU A 260 24.60 7.23 22.76
N GLU A 261 24.20 5.96 22.86
CA GLU A 261 24.98 4.93 23.59
C GLU A 261 26.16 4.36 22.79
N SER A 262 26.31 4.71 21.52
CA SER A 262 27.35 4.19 20.60
C SER A 262 28.49 5.20 20.37
N GLN A 263 28.49 6.36 21.03
CA GLN A 263 29.58 7.35 21.04
C GLN A 263 30.31 7.35 22.38
#